data_53f737c464ed85adc766e496156ab6df
#
_entry.id   53f737c464ed85adc766e496156ab6df
#
_cell.length_a   1.000
_cell.length_b   1.000
_cell.length_c   1.000
_cell.angle_alpha   90.00
_cell.angle_beta   90.00
_cell.angle_gamma   90.00
#
_symmetry.space_group_name_H-M   'P 1'
#
loop_
_entity.id
_entity.type
_entity.pdbx_description
1 polymer ?
#
loop_
_entity_poly.entity_id
_entity_poly.type
_entity_poly.pdbx_seq_one_letter_code
_entity_poly.pdbx_strand_id
1 'polypeptide(L)'
;MKAKTFRYAVLFTLSIILTGIFSDVAAQPRMRFKANKVIRRTAIVLHAAHKQLRLNKHFTGNFARAVAHQRFARRQYMRGNFRSAIHHSRRARMLARMVIQDNKGMPPKEAEFTGDENAGGKDNPTDAELDADLMKDNPNLKFSDEELMDAALDDVDVDEMVNDK
;
A
#
# COMPACT_ATOMS: atom_id res chain seq x y z
N MET A 1 -41.88 39.75 -12.23
CA MET A 1 -41.12 39.45 -11.01
C MET A 1 -40.49 38.03 -10.98
N LYS A 2 -40.59 37.19 -12.02
CA LYS A 2 -40.09 35.77 -11.99
C LYS A 2 -38.64 35.59 -12.46
N ALA A 3 -38.00 36.55 -13.11
CA ALA A 3 -36.65 36.40 -13.67
C ALA A 3 -35.48 36.66 -12.69
N LYS A 4 -35.72 37.39 -11.61
CA LYS A 4 -34.67 37.72 -10.63
C LYS A 4 -34.37 36.58 -9.67
N THR A 5 -35.39 35.79 -9.26
CA THR A 5 -35.24 34.66 -8.36
C THR A 5 -34.50 33.49 -9.00
N PHE A 6 -34.61 33.30 -10.32
CA PHE A 6 -33.93 32.26 -11.06
C PHE A 6 -32.39 32.50 -11.12
N ARG A 7 -31.97 33.75 -11.23
CA ARG A 7 -30.53 34.10 -11.27
C ARG A 7 -29.82 33.84 -9.94
N TYR A 8 -30.49 34.03 -8.82
CA TYR A 8 -29.92 33.76 -7.50
C TYR A 8 -29.84 32.23 -7.21
N ALA A 9 -30.80 31.46 -7.69
CA ALA A 9 -30.77 30.00 -7.55
C ALA A 9 -29.61 29.37 -8.31
N VAL A 10 -29.30 29.83 -9.52
CA VAL A 10 -28.17 29.34 -10.33
C VAL A 10 -26.83 29.75 -9.71
N LEU A 11 -26.71 30.95 -9.16
CA LEU A 11 -25.49 31.38 -8.48
C LEU A 11 -25.23 30.58 -7.17
N PHE A 12 -26.30 30.25 -6.45
CA PHE A 12 -26.18 29.49 -5.20
C PHE A 12 -25.78 28.03 -5.43
N THR A 13 -26.31 27.38 -6.47
CA THR A 13 -25.95 26.01 -6.84
C THR A 13 -24.51 25.93 -7.37
N LEU A 14 -24.04 26.95 -8.11
CA LEU A 14 -22.66 27.01 -8.60
C LEU A 14 -21.65 27.20 -7.45
N SER A 15 -22.02 27.95 -6.41
CA SER A 15 -21.16 28.14 -5.23
C SER A 15 -20.98 26.88 -4.39
N ILE A 16 -22.00 26.01 -4.30
CA ILE A 16 -21.95 24.75 -3.55
C ILE A 16 -21.05 23.72 -4.27
N ILE A 17 -21.10 23.69 -5.60
CA ILE A 17 -20.25 22.78 -6.41
C ILE A 17 -18.78 23.15 -6.28
N LEU A 18 -18.44 24.45 -6.19
CA LEU A 18 -17.06 24.90 -6.11
C LEU A 18 -16.39 24.61 -4.75
N THR A 19 -17.15 24.59 -3.65
CA THR A 19 -16.61 24.30 -2.31
C THR A 19 -16.35 22.82 -2.06
N GLY A 20 -17.03 21.90 -2.75
CA GLY A 20 -16.83 20.45 -2.62
C GLY A 20 -15.53 19.95 -3.25
N ILE A 21 -14.99 20.65 -4.26
CA ILE A 21 -13.81 20.20 -5.01
C ILE A 21 -12.49 20.51 -4.27
N PHE A 22 -12.48 21.53 -3.40
CA PHE A 22 -11.23 21.94 -2.73
C PHE A 22 -10.84 21.11 -1.51
N SER A 23 -11.75 20.33 -0.94
CA SER A 23 -11.45 19.52 0.27
C SER A 23 -10.55 18.34 -0.01
N ASP A 24 -10.59 17.75 -1.20
CA ASP A 24 -9.78 16.59 -1.57
C ASP A 24 -8.34 16.95 -1.95
N VAL A 25 -8.11 18.15 -2.48
CA VAL A 25 -6.78 18.57 -2.95
C VAL A 25 -5.78 18.75 -1.79
N ALA A 26 -6.23 19.22 -0.63
CA ALA A 26 -5.36 19.43 0.53
C ALA A 26 -5.00 18.14 1.28
N ALA A 27 -5.80 17.07 1.14
CA ALA A 27 -5.56 15.79 1.80
C ALA A 27 -4.55 14.90 1.03
N GLN A 28 -4.42 15.08 -0.28
CA GLN A 28 -3.56 14.26 -1.13
C GLN A 28 -2.07 14.31 -0.79
N PRO A 29 -1.43 15.47 -0.52
CA PRO A 29 0.00 15.51 -0.18
C PRO A 29 0.33 14.75 1.09
N ARG A 30 -0.53 14.84 2.11
CA ARG A 30 -0.34 14.12 3.39
C ARG A 30 -0.47 12.60 3.20
N MET A 31 -1.46 12.17 2.41
CA MET A 31 -1.65 10.76 2.11
C MET A 31 -0.51 10.19 1.25
N ARG A 32 -0.01 10.95 0.29
CA ARG A 32 1.18 10.61 -0.50
C ARG A 32 2.40 10.38 0.38
N PHE A 33 2.70 11.31 1.29
CA PHE A 33 3.81 11.19 2.23
C PHE A 33 3.66 9.98 3.14
N LYS A 34 2.45 9.76 3.69
CA LYS A 34 2.14 8.59 4.53
C LYS A 34 2.34 7.29 3.76
N ALA A 35 1.83 7.18 2.54
CA ALA A 35 1.97 6.00 1.69
C ALA A 35 3.45 5.69 1.37
N ASN A 36 4.23 6.72 1.00
CA ASN A 36 5.67 6.57 0.75
C ASN A 36 6.39 6.01 1.99
N LYS A 37 6.15 6.60 3.17
CA LYS A 37 6.74 6.13 4.43
C LYS A 37 6.39 4.67 4.74
N VAL A 38 5.13 4.26 4.51
CA VAL A 38 4.68 2.88 4.75
C VAL A 38 5.36 1.92 3.78
N ILE A 39 5.44 2.25 2.49
CA ILE A 39 6.08 1.44 1.45
C ILE A 39 7.57 1.24 1.75
N ARG A 40 8.31 2.31 2.12
CA ARG A 40 9.73 2.22 2.49
C ARG A 40 9.97 1.32 3.70
N ARG A 41 9.18 1.47 4.75
CA ARG A 41 9.29 0.59 5.93
C ARG A 41 9.03 -0.87 5.59
N THR A 42 8.06 -1.13 4.71
CA THR A 42 7.74 -2.48 4.26
C THR A 42 8.88 -3.08 3.42
N ALA A 43 9.54 -2.29 2.57
CA ALA A 43 10.70 -2.74 1.80
C ALA A 43 11.82 -3.27 2.72
N ILE A 44 12.15 -2.55 3.80
CA ILE A 44 13.14 -2.98 4.80
C ILE A 44 12.77 -4.35 5.38
N VAL A 45 11.49 -4.55 5.73
CA VAL A 45 11.01 -5.82 6.30
C VAL A 45 11.06 -6.95 5.26
N LEU A 46 10.75 -6.66 3.99
CA LEU A 46 10.85 -7.63 2.89
C LEU A 46 12.30 -8.07 2.66
N HIS A 47 13.25 -7.15 2.66
CA HIS A 47 14.67 -7.51 2.57
C HIS A 47 15.14 -8.36 3.75
N ALA A 48 14.67 -8.07 4.96
CA ALA A 48 14.96 -8.90 6.13
C ALA A 48 14.33 -10.30 5.99
N ALA A 49 13.07 -10.39 5.50
CA ALA A 49 12.39 -11.65 5.24
C ALA A 49 13.12 -12.48 4.17
N HIS A 50 13.54 -11.85 3.08
CA HIS A 50 14.31 -12.48 2.02
C HIS A 50 15.63 -13.07 2.54
N LYS A 51 16.36 -12.30 3.36
CA LYS A 51 17.60 -12.80 3.99
C LYS A 51 17.33 -14.04 4.85
N GLN A 52 16.28 -14.03 5.68
CA GLN A 52 15.95 -15.18 6.54
C GLN A 52 15.49 -16.38 5.71
N LEU A 53 14.70 -16.17 4.67
CA LEU A 53 14.27 -17.21 3.76
C LEU A 53 15.46 -17.92 3.08
N ARG A 54 16.45 -17.16 2.61
CA ARG A 54 17.68 -17.71 2.02
C ARG A 54 18.50 -18.54 3.00
N LEU A 55 18.53 -18.16 4.27
CA LEU A 55 19.27 -18.86 5.32
C LEU A 55 18.61 -20.17 5.74
N ASN A 56 17.30 -20.19 5.92
CA ASN A 56 16.58 -21.27 6.56
C ASN A 56 15.68 -22.08 5.61
N LYS A 57 15.36 -21.53 4.44
CA LYS A 57 14.61 -22.20 3.33
C LYS A 57 13.26 -22.79 3.74
N HIS A 58 12.58 -22.19 4.73
CA HIS A 58 11.23 -22.59 5.10
C HIS A 58 10.22 -21.83 4.25
N PHE A 59 9.75 -22.47 3.18
CA PHE A 59 8.85 -21.91 2.18
C PHE A 59 7.40 -22.12 2.58
N THR A 60 6.64 -21.05 2.71
CA THR A 60 5.22 -21.07 3.10
C THR A 60 4.32 -20.42 2.04
N GLY A 61 4.89 -19.83 0.99
CA GLY A 61 4.22 -18.99 0.01
C GLY A 61 3.94 -17.57 0.51
N ASN A 62 4.20 -17.28 1.77
CA ASN A 62 3.95 -15.96 2.36
C ASN A 62 4.90 -14.89 1.84
N PHE A 63 6.16 -15.27 1.51
CA PHE A 63 7.12 -14.32 0.97
C PHE A 63 6.70 -13.83 -0.42
N ALA A 64 6.34 -14.74 -1.31
CA ALA A 64 5.89 -14.39 -2.65
C ALA A 64 4.61 -13.54 -2.63
N ARG A 65 3.67 -13.86 -1.72
CA ARG A 65 2.48 -13.03 -1.50
C ARG A 65 2.84 -11.65 -0.97
N ALA A 66 3.79 -11.54 -0.05
CA ALA A 66 4.26 -10.27 0.49
C ALA A 66 4.87 -9.39 -0.61
N VAL A 67 5.73 -9.96 -1.47
CA VAL A 67 6.32 -9.26 -2.62
C VAL A 67 5.23 -8.81 -3.59
N ALA A 68 4.25 -9.66 -3.89
CA ALA A 68 3.15 -9.33 -4.78
C ALA A 68 2.31 -8.15 -4.26
N HIS A 69 1.95 -8.15 -2.97
CA HIS A 69 1.26 -7.03 -2.34
C HIS A 69 2.08 -5.74 -2.36
N GLN A 70 3.39 -5.82 -2.13
CA GLN A 70 4.26 -4.64 -2.16
C GLN A 70 4.36 -4.05 -3.58
N ARG A 71 4.51 -4.90 -4.60
CA ARG A 71 4.47 -4.48 -6.01
C ARG A 71 3.14 -3.83 -6.37
N PHE A 72 2.03 -4.41 -5.90
CA PHE A 72 0.71 -3.82 -6.08
C PHE A 72 0.60 -2.46 -5.38
N ALA A 73 1.05 -2.35 -4.13
CA ALA A 73 1.07 -1.09 -3.38
C ALA A 73 1.83 0.02 -4.12
N ARG A 74 2.99 -0.31 -4.71
CA ARG A 74 3.76 0.64 -5.54
C ARG A 74 2.96 1.10 -6.76
N ARG A 75 2.32 0.16 -7.50
CA ARG A 75 1.47 0.53 -8.65
C ARG A 75 0.32 1.45 -8.24
N GLN A 76 -0.35 1.17 -7.12
CA GLN A 76 -1.40 2.03 -6.57
C GLN A 76 -0.88 3.42 -6.17
N TYR A 77 0.31 3.49 -5.56
CA TYR A 77 0.97 4.75 -5.23
C TYR A 77 1.23 5.60 -6.49
N MET A 78 1.75 5.01 -7.55
CA MET A 78 2.01 5.69 -8.83
C MET A 78 0.73 6.20 -9.49
N ARG A 79 -0.40 5.48 -9.32
CA ARG A 79 -1.73 5.87 -9.79
C ARG A 79 -2.41 6.95 -8.92
N GLY A 80 -1.79 7.35 -7.80
CA GLY A 80 -2.37 8.30 -6.83
C GLY A 80 -3.33 7.67 -5.83
N ASN A 81 -3.54 6.36 -5.85
CA ASN A 81 -4.42 5.63 -4.95
C ASN A 81 -3.73 5.35 -3.61
N PHE A 82 -3.36 6.40 -2.88
CA PHE A 82 -2.51 6.32 -1.69
C PHE A 82 -3.11 5.48 -0.56
N ARG A 83 -4.45 5.47 -0.38
CA ARG A 83 -5.10 4.64 0.64
C ARG A 83 -4.92 3.15 0.33
N SER A 84 -5.22 2.72 -0.89
CA SER A 84 -4.99 1.33 -1.33
C SER A 84 -3.51 0.95 -1.21
N ALA A 85 -2.59 1.82 -1.61
CA ALA A 85 -1.15 1.60 -1.46
C ALA A 85 -0.74 1.33 -0.01
N ILE A 86 -1.29 2.08 0.96
CA ILE A 86 -1.03 1.88 2.39
C ILE A 86 -1.54 0.51 2.83
N HIS A 87 -2.77 0.12 2.49
CA HIS A 87 -3.36 -1.14 2.93
C HIS A 87 -2.60 -2.35 2.39
N HIS A 88 -2.31 -2.38 1.10
CA HIS A 88 -1.52 -3.46 0.49
C HIS A 88 -0.09 -3.52 1.03
N SER A 89 0.57 -2.39 1.25
CA SER A 89 1.91 -2.38 1.84
C SER A 89 1.90 -2.87 3.29
N ARG A 90 0.87 -2.57 4.09
CA ARG A 90 0.71 -3.14 5.44
C ARG A 90 0.50 -4.65 5.39
N ARG A 91 -0.33 -5.15 4.46
CA ARG A 91 -0.51 -6.59 4.24
C ARG A 91 0.80 -7.28 3.89
N ALA A 92 1.58 -6.69 2.98
CA ALA A 92 2.92 -7.17 2.62
C ALA A 92 3.84 -7.27 3.85
N ARG A 93 3.85 -6.23 4.70
CA ARG A 93 4.67 -6.20 5.91
C ARG A 93 4.28 -7.28 6.92
N MET A 94 2.98 -7.51 7.09
CA MET A 94 2.49 -8.56 7.97
C MET A 94 2.94 -9.95 7.49
N LEU A 95 2.77 -10.25 6.20
CA LEU A 95 3.22 -11.50 5.60
C LEU A 95 4.75 -11.67 5.69
N ALA A 96 5.52 -10.61 5.41
CA ALA A 96 6.98 -10.62 5.54
C ALA A 96 7.43 -10.88 7.00
N ARG A 97 6.72 -10.31 7.98
CA ARG A 97 6.97 -10.60 9.40
C ARG A 97 6.75 -12.08 9.74
N MET A 98 5.68 -12.69 9.22
CA MET A 98 5.42 -14.12 9.38
C MET A 98 6.58 -14.95 8.79
N VAL A 99 7.03 -14.63 7.57
CA VAL A 99 8.19 -15.31 6.96
C VAL A 99 9.43 -15.24 7.86
N ILE A 100 9.73 -14.08 8.45
CA ILE A 100 10.87 -13.94 9.37
C ILE A 100 10.71 -14.86 10.58
N GLN A 101 9.53 -14.88 11.19
CA GLN A 101 9.25 -15.70 12.37
C GLN A 101 9.28 -17.20 12.05
N ASP A 102 8.68 -17.63 10.94
CA ASP A 102 8.68 -19.02 10.48
C ASP A 102 10.10 -19.52 10.18
N ASN A 103 10.96 -18.60 9.73
CA ASN A 103 12.40 -18.86 9.51
C ASN A 103 13.26 -18.52 10.74
N LYS A 104 12.69 -18.53 11.94
CA LYS A 104 13.39 -18.35 13.23
C LYS A 104 14.20 -17.04 13.33
N GLY A 105 13.85 -16.05 12.54
CA GLY A 105 14.47 -14.72 12.57
C GLY A 105 13.76 -13.78 13.54
N MET A 106 14.46 -12.69 13.90
CA MET A 106 13.87 -11.60 14.68
C MET A 106 13.41 -10.50 13.72
N PRO A 107 12.11 -10.13 13.72
CA PRO A 107 11.62 -9.05 12.89
C PRO A 107 12.31 -7.71 13.23
N PRO A 108 12.67 -6.89 12.23
CA PRO A 108 13.21 -5.57 12.47
C PRO A 108 12.14 -4.64 13.05
N LYS A 109 12.56 -3.53 13.65
CA LYS A 109 11.67 -2.50 14.25
C LYS A 109 10.62 -1.99 13.28
N GLU A 110 10.94 -1.92 12.01
CA GLU A 110 10.06 -1.49 10.92
C GLU A 110 8.88 -2.44 10.70
N ALA A 111 8.96 -3.68 11.20
CA ALA A 111 7.86 -4.65 11.12
C ALA A 111 6.66 -4.28 12.01
N GLU A 112 6.87 -3.45 13.03
CA GLU A 112 5.80 -2.96 13.90
C GLU A 112 4.98 -1.89 13.19
N PHE A 113 3.66 -1.88 13.46
CA PHE A 113 2.78 -0.82 12.98
C PHE A 113 2.86 0.39 13.91
N THR A 114 2.97 1.59 13.34
CA THR A 114 2.91 2.83 14.13
C THR A 114 1.46 3.17 14.51
N GLY A 115 1.30 4.03 15.52
CA GLY A 115 -0.03 4.53 15.90
C GLY A 115 -0.81 5.12 14.74
N ASP A 116 -0.14 5.89 13.88
CA ASP A 116 -0.75 6.47 12.67
C ASP A 116 -1.21 5.42 11.66
N GLU A 117 -0.51 4.28 11.59
CA GLU A 117 -0.89 3.16 10.73
C GLU A 117 -2.07 2.39 11.31
N ASN A 118 -2.18 2.29 12.65
CA ASN A 118 -3.27 1.61 13.35
C ASN A 118 -4.54 2.45 13.46
N ALA A 119 -4.46 3.75 13.25
CA ALA A 119 -5.59 4.67 13.34
C ALA A 119 -6.65 4.52 12.22
N GLY A 120 -6.55 3.46 11.42
CA GLY A 120 -7.59 3.08 10.45
C GLY A 120 -8.82 2.55 11.18
N GLY A 121 -9.96 3.25 11.01
CA GLY A 121 -11.23 2.88 11.62
C GLY A 121 -11.83 1.57 11.08
N LYS A 122 -13.12 1.36 11.40
CA LYS A 122 -13.91 0.17 11.00
C LYS A 122 -13.99 -0.10 9.49
N ASP A 123 -13.60 0.88 8.67
CA ASP A 123 -13.64 0.82 7.19
C ASP A 123 -12.32 0.32 6.56
N ASN A 124 -11.43 -0.28 7.33
CA ASN A 124 -10.24 -0.89 6.76
C ASN A 124 -10.60 -2.21 6.06
N PRO A 125 -10.08 -2.44 4.83
CA PRO A 125 -10.28 -3.70 4.16
C PRO A 125 -9.67 -4.86 4.97
N THR A 126 -10.37 -5.98 4.95
CA THR A 126 -9.90 -7.23 5.54
C THR A 126 -8.75 -7.82 4.72
N ASP A 127 -8.00 -8.73 5.31
CA ASP A 127 -6.93 -9.45 4.62
C ASP A 127 -7.46 -10.21 3.39
N ALA A 128 -8.64 -10.82 3.49
CA ALA A 128 -9.27 -11.54 2.38
C ALA A 128 -9.68 -10.60 1.23
N GLU A 129 -10.16 -9.40 1.53
CA GLU A 129 -10.49 -8.40 0.51
C GLU A 129 -9.24 -7.89 -0.20
N LEU A 130 -8.14 -7.67 0.54
CA LEU A 130 -6.86 -7.28 -0.05
C LEU A 130 -6.27 -8.39 -0.94
N ASP A 131 -6.34 -9.64 -0.49
CA ASP A 131 -5.90 -10.78 -1.28
C ASP A 131 -6.76 -10.94 -2.56
N ALA A 132 -8.08 -10.73 -2.46
CA ALA A 132 -8.99 -10.75 -3.60
C ALA A 132 -8.73 -9.60 -4.59
N ASP A 133 -8.42 -8.39 -4.10
CA ASP A 133 -8.10 -7.24 -4.94
C ASP A 133 -6.79 -7.46 -5.72
N LEU A 134 -5.77 -8.04 -5.06
CA LEU A 134 -4.53 -8.43 -5.72
C LEU A 134 -4.76 -9.44 -6.86
N MET A 135 -5.65 -10.43 -6.64
CA MET A 135 -5.96 -11.48 -7.62
C MET A 135 -6.75 -10.96 -8.82
N LYS A 136 -7.57 -9.90 -8.68
CA LYS A 136 -8.24 -9.26 -9.81
C LYS A 136 -7.26 -8.69 -10.82
N ASP A 137 -6.19 -8.04 -10.34
CA ASP A 137 -5.15 -7.45 -11.19
C ASP A 137 -4.22 -8.53 -11.80
N ASN A 138 -4.09 -9.69 -11.13
CA ASN A 138 -3.15 -10.75 -11.52
C ASN A 138 -3.77 -12.15 -11.30
N PRO A 139 -4.76 -12.57 -12.11
CA PRO A 139 -5.49 -13.83 -11.91
C PRO A 139 -4.60 -15.08 -12.02
N ASN A 140 -3.45 -14.98 -12.70
CA ASN A 140 -2.50 -16.07 -12.90
C ASN A 140 -1.30 -16.01 -11.93
N LEU A 141 -1.38 -15.20 -10.88
CA LEU A 141 -0.28 -15.03 -9.95
C LEU A 141 -0.03 -16.32 -9.17
N LYS A 142 1.10 -16.96 -9.46
CA LYS A 142 1.60 -18.09 -8.67
C LYS A 142 2.51 -17.56 -7.56
N PHE A 143 2.24 -17.98 -6.35
CA PHE A 143 3.06 -17.60 -5.20
C PHE A 143 4.09 -18.70 -4.95
N SER A 144 5.32 -18.49 -5.44
CA SER A 144 6.45 -19.38 -5.19
C SER A 144 7.56 -18.64 -4.46
N ASP A 145 7.80 -19.02 -3.21
CA ASP A 145 8.90 -18.47 -2.41
C ASP A 145 10.26 -18.89 -2.97
N GLU A 146 10.36 -20.09 -3.56
CA GLU A 146 11.59 -20.63 -4.13
C GLU A 146 12.06 -19.81 -5.33
N GLU A 147 11.12 -19.47 -6.25
CA GLU A 147 11.43 -18.64 -7.42
C GLU A 147 11.92 -17.24 -7.04
N LEU A 148 11.41 -16.69 -5.93
CA LEU A 148 11.78 -15.35 -5.46
C LEU A 148 12.99 -15.34 -4.53
N MET A 149 13.43 -16.50 -4.04
CA MET A 149 14.59 -16.58 -3.16
C MET A 149 15.89 -16.07 -3.82
N ASP A 150 16.05 -16.34 -5.11
CA ASP A 150 17.23 -15.94 -5.88
C ASP A 150 17.00 -14.67 -6.73
N ALA A 151 15.77 -14.13 -6.71
CA ALA A 151 15.42 -12.94 -7.46
C ALA A 151 15.95 -11.67 -6.77
N ALA A 152 16.37 -10.70 -7.58
CA ALA A 152 16.61 -9.34 -7.08
C ALA A 152 15.26 -8.69 -6.70
N LEU A 153 15.27 -7.97 -5.58
CA LEU A 153 14.08 -7.29 -5.05
C LEU A 153 14.11 -5.77 -5.27
N ASP A 154 14.86 -5.31 -6.26
CA ASP A 154 15.04 -3.87 -6.52
C ASP A 154 13.70 -3.17 -6.81
N ASP A 155 12.75 -3.90 -7.37
CA ASP A 155 11.43 -3.40 -7.69
C ASP A 155 10.47 -3.27 -6.48
N VAL A 156 10.85 -3.68 -5.29
CA VAL A 156 10.05 -3.47 -4.07
C VAL A 156 10.42 -2.17 -3.34
N ASP A 157 11.55 -1.56 -3.68
CA ASP A 157 12.02 -0.30 -3.12
C ASP A 157 11.43 0.93 -3.83
N VAL A 158 11.26 2.02 -3.10
CA VAL A 158 10.67 3.28 -3.60
C VAL A 158 11.74 4.29 -3.99
N ASP A 159 13.01 4.03 -3.64
CA ASP A 159 14.08 5.01 -3.81
C ASP A 159 14.35 5.37 -5.27
N GLU A 160 14.07 4.47 -6.22
CA GLU A 160 14.12 4.77 -7.65
C GLU A 160 13.01 5.75 -8.11
N MET A 161 11.86 5.80 -7.41
CA MET A 161 10.72 6.64 -7.83
C MET A 161 10.86 8.11 -7.42
N VAL A 162 11.81 8.46 -6.55
CA VAL A 162 11.99 9.83 -6.04
C VAL A 162 12.96 10.63 -6.92
N ASN A 163 13.79 9.97 -7.70
CA ASN A 163 14.86 10.59 -8.51
C ASN A 163 14.43 10.94 -9.93
N ASP A 164 13.21 10.58 -10.36
CA ASP A 164 12.67 10.86 -11.70
C ASP A 164 11.85 12.17 -11.78
N LYS A 165 12.25 13.22 -11.05
CA LYS A 165 11.65 14.55 -11.21
C LYS A 165 12.69 15.63 -11.22
#